data_17d408c26813e3e7e8a492004ad183c7
#
_entry.id   17d408c26813e3e7e8a492004ad183c7
#
_cell.length_a   1.000
_cell.length_b   1.000
_cell.length_c   1.000
_cell.angle_alpha   90.00
_cell.angle_beta   90.00
_cell.angle_gamma   90.00
#
_symmetry.space_group_name_H-M   'P 1'
#
loop_
_entity.id
_entity.type
_entity.pdbx_description
1 polymer ?
#
loop_
_entity_poly.entity_id
_entity_poly.type
_entity_poly.pdbx_seq_one_letter_code
_entity_poly.pdbx_strand_id
1 'polypeptide(L)'
;IEEIIEKFTKKLKGGILVHPKIIKREELLIAGVTGDGSKTHEIWQKFMELYDKVEIKNKLSDNGYEIRIYDDKQCTCHVGVSVSDSSVDSVYSVLKLPESTYAAFEVYVAQGYDSENAAMDEWLKANKEKYRQRLIDGNPYVVEYYDERFQGDSEESIVEIWVPIEKFE
;
A
#
# COMPACT_ATOMS: atom_id res chain seq x y z
N ILE A 1 10.16 -4.05 -28.54
CA ILE A 1 9.56 -4.23 -27.19
C ILE A 1 10.62 -3.95 -26.13
N GLU A 2 11.80 -4.55 -26.19
CA GLU A 2 12.91 -4.29 -25.25
C GLU A 2 13.36 -2.83 -25.28
N GLU A 3 13.44 -2.21 -26.44
CA GLU A 3 13.79 -0.79 -26.60
C GLU A 3 12.76 0.17 -26.00
N ILE A 4 11.49 -0.20 -26.05
CA ILE A 4 10.40 0.58 -25.45
C ILE A 4 10.45 0.46 -23.93
N ILE A 5 10.71 -0.73 -23.41
CA ILE A 5 10.88 -1.01 -21.99
C ILE A 5 12.10 -0.24 -21.46
N GLU A 6 13.21 -0.26 -22.19
CA GLU A 6 14.44 0.45 -21.80
C GLU A 6 14.26 1.98 -21.81
N LYS A 7 13.57 2.52 -22.81
CA LYS A 7 13.20 3.95 -22.86
C LYS A 7 12.26 4.35 -21.73
N PHE A 8 11.30 3.48 -21.41
CA PHE A 8 10.35 3.70 -20.33
C PHE A 8 11.05 3.64 -18.97
N THR A 9 11.94 2.67 -18.78
CA THR A 9 12.76 2.54 -17.57
C THR A 9 13.72 3.72 -17.40
N LYS A 10 14.32 4.22 -18.48
CA LYS A 10 15.17 5.42 -18.46
C LYS A 10 14.38 6.71 -18.17
N LYS A 11 13.15 6.81 -18.68
CA LYS A 11 12.27 7.97 -18.45
C LYS A 11 11.74 8.00 -17.02
N LEU A 12 11.61 6.84 -16.40
CA LEU A 12 11.17 6.63 -15.04
C LEU A 12 12.36 6.48 -14.07
N LYS A 13 13.47 7.18 -14.29
CA LYS A 13 14.58 7.28 -13.33
C LYS A 13 14.13 7.88 -11.99
N GLY A 14 13.00 7.48 -11.50
CA GLY A 14 12.45 7.75 -10.21
C GLY A 14 12.20 6.48 -9.42
N GLY A 15 12.72 5.33 -9.86
CA GLY A 15 12.79 4.15 -9.00
C GLY A 15 11.60 3.20 -8.98
N ILE A 16 10.68 3.27 -9.93
CA ILE A 16 9.62 2.25 -10.05
C ILE A 16 10.01 1.17 -11.05
N LEU A 17 9.75 -0.08 -10.68
CA LEU A 17 9.68 -1.17 -11.64
C LEU A 17 8.43 -0.96 -12.50
N VAL A 18 8.65 -0.85 -13.83
CA VAL A 18 7.59 -0.68 -14.85
C VAL A 18 6.63 -1.87 -14.89
N HIS A 19 7.07 -3.00 -14.35
CA HIS A 19 6.30 -4.24 -14.32
C HIS A 19 5.95 -4.62 -12.88
N PRO A 20 4.71 -4.37 -12.45
CA PRO A 20 4.27 -4.83 -11.16
C PRO A 20 4.19 -6.36 -11.13
N LYS A 21 4.37 -6.94 -9.96
CA LYS A 21 3.98 -8.32 -9.71
C LYS A 21 2.48 -8.36 -9.53
N ILE A 22 1.83 -9.33 -10.16
CA ILE A 22 0.41 -9.61 -9.92
C ILE A 22 0.33 -10.63 -8.80
N ILE A 23 -0.18 -10.22 -7.65
CA ILE A 23 -0.27 -11.04 -6.44
C ILE A 23 -1.74 -11.21 -6.02
N LYS A 24 -2.08 -12.38 -5.52
CA LYS A 24 -3.36 -12.64 -4.89
C LYS A 24 -3.17 -12.68 -3.38
N ARG A 25 -3.99 -11.95 -2.65
CA ARG A 25 -4.01 -11.94 -1.18
C ARG A 25 -5.38 -12.34 -0.67
N GLU A 26 -5.39 -13.20 0.32
CA GLU A 26 -6.59 -13.48 1.10
C GLU A 26 -7.00 -12.25 1.92
N GLU A 27 -8.16 -12.31 2.54
CA GLU A 27 -8.62 -11.28 3.46
C GLU A 27 -7.54 -10.94 4.49
N LEU A 28 -7.30 -9.65 4.69
CA LEU A 28 -6.35 -9.14 5.67
C LEU A 28 -7.08 -8.30 6.71
N LEU A 29 -6.77 -8.52 7.98
CA LEU A 29 -7.19 -7.69 9.10
C LEU A 29 -5.99 -6.89 9.58
N ILE A 30 -6.09 -5.57 9.56
CA ILE A 30 -5.01 -4.66 9.94
C ILE A 30 -5.39 -3.92 11.20
N ALA A 31 -4.71 -4.25 12.31
CA ALA A 31 -4.90 -3.57 13.59
C ALA A 31 -3.98 -2.36 13.68
N GLY A 32 -4.52 -1.21 13.98
CA GLY A 32 -3.74 0.01 14.06
C GLY A 32 -4.56 1.26 14.34
N VAL A 33 -4.20 2.35 13.68
CA VAL A 33 -4.77 3.69 13.90
C VAL A 33 -5.28 4.26 12.59
N THR A 34 -6.49 4.81 12.62
CA THR A 34 -7.10 5.50 11.47
C THR A 34 -7.08 7.00 11.71
N GLY A 35 -6.86 7.77 10.64
CA GLY A 35 -6.91 9.22 10.69
C GLY A 35 -7.00 9.87 9.32
N ASP A 36 -6.84 11.19 9.31
CA ASP A 36 -6.83 11.99 8.10
C ASP A 36 -5.56 11.73 7.28
N GLY A 37 -5.71 11.36 6.01
CA GLY A 37 -4.61 11.06 5.11
C GLY A 37 -3.66 12.23 4.84
N SER A 38 -4.05 13.46 5.12
CA SER A 38 -3.16 14.63 5.07
C SER A 38 -2.20 14.69 6.27
N LYS A 39 -2.44 13.88 7.30
CA LYS A 39 -1.67 13.83 8.56
C LYS A 39 -1.01 12.47 8.78
N THR A 40 -0.55 11.84 7.74
CA THR A 40 0.01 10.48 7.75
C THR A 40 1.14 10.31 8.76
N HIS A 41 2.04 11.29 8.85
CA HIS A 41 3.16 11.24 9.80
C HIS A 41 2.66 11.17 11.26
N GLU A 42 1.65 11.96 11.61
CA GLU A 42 1.05 11.96 12.94
C GLU A 42 0.36 10.63 13.25
N ILE A 43 -0.28 10.01 12.25
CA ILE A 43 -0.93 8.70 12.40
C ILE A 43 0.12 7.62 12.70
N TRP A 44 1.22 7.60 11.97
CA TRP A 44 2.33 6.67 12.21
C TRP A 44 2.96 6.88 13.59
N GLN A 45 3.17 8.12 14.01
CA GLN A 45 3.69 8.43 15.36
C GLN A 45 2.78 7.88 16.44
N LYS A 46 1.48 8.11 16.32
CA LYS A 46 0.50 7.59 17.27
C LYS A 46 0.47 6.07 17.31
N PHE A 47 0.52 5.42 16.15
CA PHE A 47 0.59 3.97 16.09
C PHE A 47 1.85 3.43 16.76
N MET A 48 3.02 3.99 16.48
CA MET A 48 4.27 3.54 17.08
C MET A 48 4.30 3.71 18.60
N GLU A 49 3.76 4.81 19.11
CA GLU A 49 3.63 5.03 20.56
C GLU A 49 2.73 3.97 21.22
N LEU A 50 1.60 3.65 20.60
CA LEU A 50 0.68 2.61 21.09
C LEU A 50 1.31 1.22 20.99
N TYR A 51 1.99 0.96 19.88
CA TYR A 51 2.63 -0.33 19.61
C TYR A 51 3.70 -0.67 20.65
N ASP A 52 4.43 0.34 21.13
CA ASP A 52 5.44 0.17 22.18
C ASP A 52 4.82 -0.05 23.57
N LYS A 53 3.60 0.43 23.81
CA LYS A 53 2.94 0.38 25.12
C LYS A 53 1.91 -0.72 25.27
N VAL A 54 1.20 -1.05 24.19
CA VAL A 54 0.07 -1.99 24.22
C VAL A 54 0.33 -3.09 23.20
N GLU A 55 0.65 -4.28 23.68
CA GLU A 55 0.97 -5.43 22.84
C GLU A 55 -0.19 -5.86 21.95
N ILE A 56 0.09 -6.17 20.71
CA ILE A 56 -0.82 -6.87 19.79
C ILE A 56 -0.40 -8.34 19.76
N LYS A 57 -1.06 -9.17 20.58
CA LYS A 57 -0.68 -10.56 20.81
C LYS A 57 -0.85 -11.47 19.58
N ASN A 58 -1.86 -11.17 18.76
CA ASN A 58 -2.23 -11.97 17.61
C ASN A 58 -1.71 -11.41 16.28
N LYS A 59 -0.68 -10.58 16.33
CA LYS A 59 -0.01 -10.10 15.11
C LYS A 59 0.61 -11.26 14.33
N LEU A 60 0.54 -11.19 13.02
CA LEU A 60 1.12 -12.19 12.11
C LEU A 60 2.58 -11.89 11.81
N SER A 61 2.99 -10.62 11.86
CA SER A 61 4.37 -10.15 11.69
C SER A 61 4.50 -8.73 12.22
N ASP A 62 5.73 -8.19 12.19
CA ASP A 62 5.99 -6.77 12.47
C ASP A 62 5.98 -5.91 11.20
N ASN A 63 5.62 -6.49 10.07
CA ASN A 63 5.51 -5.74 8.81
C ASN A 63 4.37 -4.72 8.90
N GLY A 64 4.62 -3.53 8.37
CA GLY A 64 3.69 -2.41 8.43
C GLY A 64 2.82 -2.29 7.20
N TYR A 65 1.62 -1.78 7.39
CA TYR A 65 0.66 -1.48 6.33
C TYR A 65 0.17 -0.05 6.48
N GLU A 66 0.11 0.66 5.36
CA GLU A 66 -0.57 1.94 5.27
C GLU A 66 -1.62 1.84 4.19
N ILE A 67 -2.89 1.94 4.56
CA ILE A 67 -4.01 1.83 3.63
C ILE A 67 -4.62 3.22 3.47
N ARG A 68 -4.66 3.70 2.22
CA ARG A 68 -5.27 4.97 1.86
C ARG A 68 -6.55 4.71 1.10
N ILE A 69 -7.66 5.25 1.60
CA ILE A 69 -8.98 5.15 0.99
C ILE A 69 -9.39 6.56 0.58
N TYR A 70 -9.70 6.72 -0.71
CA TYR A 70 -10.05 8.02 -1.31
C TYR A 70 -11.55 8.09 -1.54
N ASP A 71 -12.23 8.95 -0.79
CA ASP A 71 -13.59 9.33 -1.09
C ASP A 71 -13.62 10.66 -1.89
N ASP A 72 -14.80 11.17 -2.25
CA ASP A 72 -14.95 12.36 -3.10
C ASP A 72 -14.38 13.64 -2.47
N LYS A 73 -14.10 13.65 -1.17
CA LYS A 73 -13.76 14.87 -0.42
C LYS A 73 -12.44 14.77 0.34
N GLN A 74 -12.02 13.56 0.74
CA GLN A 74 -10.88 13.37 1.62
C GLN A 74 -10.23 12.01 1.41
N CYS A 75 -9.02 11.88 1.94
CA CYS A 75 -8.32 10.62 2.07
C CYS A 75 -8.32 10.20 3.54
N THR A 76 -8.76 8.98 3.81
CA THR A 76 -8.63 8.34 5.11
C THR A 76 -7.43 7.41 5.09
N CYS A 77 -6.58 7.48 6.09
CA CYS A 77 -5.39 6.65 6.21
C CYS A 77 -5.47 5.77 7.44
N HIS A 78 -5.20 4.48 7.27
CA HIS A 78 -5.11 3.51 8.34
C HIS A 78 -3.72 2.87 8.33
N VAL A 79 -3.03 2.86 9.46
CA VAL A 79 -1.70 2.27 9.58
C VAL A 79 -1.70 1.22 10.67
N GLY A 80 -0.93 0.15 10.46
CA GLY A 80 -0.85 -0.91 11.46
C GLY A 80 -0.16 -2.18 10.99
N VAL A 81 -0.47 -3.26 11.67
CA VAL A 81 0.08 -4.60 11.40
C VAL A 81 -1.05 -5.60 11.18
N SER A 82 -0.77 -6.65 10.42
CA SER A 82 -1.75 -7.71 10.19
C SER A 82 -1.93 -8.60 11.41
N VAL A 83 -3.18 -8.99 11.67
CA VAL A 83 -3.58 -9.82 12.81
C VAL A 83 -4.40 -11.02 12.34
N SER A 84 -4.43 -12.07 13.15
CA SER A 84 -5.18 -13.30 12.83
C SER A 84 -6.69 -13.16 13.01
N ASP A 85 -7.11 -12.30 13.93
CA ASP A 85 -8.53 -11.99 14.18
C ASP A 85 -8.65 -10.59 14.81
N SER A 86 -9.88 -10.13 15.02
CA SER A 86 -10.15 -8.79 15.54
C SER A 86 -10.02 -8.65 17.05
N SER A 87 -9.54 -9.68 17.76
CA SER A 87 -9.34 -9.67 19.22
C SER A 87 -8.09 -8.88 19.61
N VAL A 88 -8.17 -7.58 19.51
CA VAL A 88 -7.11 -6.64 19.89
C VAL A 88 -7.60 -5.69 20.98
N ASP A 89 -6.65 -5.04 21.67
CA ASP A 89 -7.00 -4.01 22.64
C ASP A 89 -7.81 -2.89 21.97
N SER A 90 -8.74 -2.30 22.72
CA SER A 90 -9.66 -1.27 22.24
C SER A 90 -8.97 0.03 21.79
N VAL A 91 -7.69 0.23 22.13
CA VAL A 91 -6.91 1.38 21.62
C VAL A 91 -6.63 1.28 20.13
N TYR A 92 -6.73 0.07 19.56
CA TYR A 92 -6.54 -0.17 18.13
C TYR A 92 -7.87 -0.29 17.40
N SER A 93 -7.90 0.20 16.17
CA SER A 93 -8.96 -0.07 15.20
C SER A 93 -8.52 -1.20 14.28
N VAL A 94 -9.45 -2.01 13.81
CA VAL A 94 -9.17 -3.07 12.85
C VAL A 94 -9.83 -2.72 11.52
N LEU A 95 -9.01 -2.60 10.46
CA LEU A 95 -9.50 -2.45 9.09
C LEU A 95 -9.43 -3.79 8.38
N LYS A 96 -10.53 -4.18 7.76
CA LYS A 96 -10.63 -5.39 6.97
C LYS A 96 -10.42 -5.08 5.50
N LEU A 97 -9.39 -5.67 4.90
CA LEU A 97 -9.19 -5.67 3.46
C LEU A 97 -9.76 -6.98 2.89
N PRO A 98 -10.68 -6.92 1.93
CA PRO A 98 -11.23 -8.14 1.33
C PRO A 98 -10.18 -8.89 0.54
N GLU A 99 -10.41 -10.17 0.30
CA GLU A 99 -9.62 -10.95 -0.64
C GLU A 99 -9.56 -10.20 -1.98
N SER A 100 -8.35 -10.04 -2.52
CA SER A 100 -8.15 -9.28 -3.75
C SER A 100 -6.88 -9.72 -4.48
N THR A 101 -6.87 -9.43 -5.77
CA THR A 101 -5.67 -9.41 -6.59
C THR A 101 -5.12 -8.00 -6.62
N TYR A 102 -3.81 -7.87 -6.53
CA TYR A 102 -3.11 -6.59 -6.54
C TYR A 102 -2.03 -6.56 -7.61
N ALA A 103 -1.86 -5.39 -8.23
CA ALA A 103 -0.63 -5.05 -8.92
C ALA A 103 0.33 -4.43 -7.89
N ALA A 104 1.40 -5.14 -7.57
CA ALA A 104 2.36 -4.73 -6.55
C ALA A 104 3.60 -4.10 -7.20
N PHE A 105 3.82 -2.82 -6.92
CA PHE A 105 4.94 -2.03 -7.43
C PHE A 105 6.00 -1.87 -6.33
N GLU A 106 7.26 -2.15 -6.65
CA GLU A 106 8.36 -1.84 -5.75
C GLU A 106 8.80 -0.39 -5.94
N VAL A 107 8.96 0.31 -4.82
CA VAL A 107 9.23 1.74 -4.79
C VAL A 107 10.50 2.01 -3.98
N TYR A 108 11.47 2.68 -4.58
CA TYR A 108 12.64 3.19 -3.86
C TYR A 108 12.29 4.50 -3.17
N VAL A 109 12.19 4.47 -1.84
CA VAL A 109 11.72 5.58 -1.00
C VAL A 109 12.53 6.87 -1.22
N ALA A 110 13.86 6.74 -1.33
CA ALA A 110 14.76 7.89 -1.50
C ALA A 110 14.50 8.70 -2.79
N GLN A 111 13.80 8.11 -3.76
CA GLN A 111 13.51 8.75 -5.04
C GLN A 111 12.13 9.42 -5.10
N GLY A 112 11.36 9.35 -4.03
CA GLY A 112 10.06 9.99 -3.88
C GLY A 112 8.92 9.23 -4.54
N TYR A 113 7.70 9.70 -4.31
CA TYR A 113 6.45 9.01 -4.70
C TYR A 113 5.74 9.61 -5.93
N ASP A 114 6.11 10.79 -6.40
CA ASP A 114 5.39 11.50 -7.47
C ASP A 114 5.48 10.77 -8.83
N SER A 115 6.67 10.30 -9.19
CA SER A 115 6.87 9.53 -10.41
C SER A 115 6.18 8.16 -10.38
N GLU A 116 5.94 7.66 -9.19
CA GLU A 116 5.33 6.36 -8.93
C GLU A 116 3.83 6.39 -9.16
N ASN A 117 3.16 7.41 -8.68
CA ASN A 117 1.74 7.62 -8.94
C ASN A 117 1.47 7.73 -10.44
N ALA A 118 2.34 8.45 -11.16
CA ALA A 118 2.25 8.56 -12.61
C ALA A 118 2.44 7.22 -13.32
N ALA A 119 3.39 6.40 -12.86
CA ALA A 119 3.66 5.09 -13.47
C ALA A 119 2.55 4.07 -13.19
N MET A 120 1.97 4.09 -11.99
CA MET A 120 0.81 3.26 -11.66
C MET A 120 -0.40 3.63 -12.52
N ASP A 121 -0.67 4.92 -12.70
CA ASP A 121 -1.74 5.41 -13.57
C ASP A 121 -1.51 5.01 -15.03
N GLU A 122 -0.29 5.13 -15.53
CA GLU A 122 0.07 4.70 -16.88
C GLU A 122 -0.10 3.19 -17.06
N TRP A 123 0.29 2.39 -16.07
CA TRP A 123 0.11 0.94 -16.11
C TRP A 123 -1.37 0.57 -16.15
N LEU A 124 -2.20 1.19 -15.30
CA LEU A 124 -3.65 0.97 -15.29
C LEU A 124 -4.28 1.35 -16.64
N LYS A 125 -3.88 2.46 -17.23
CA LYS A 125 -4.34 2.88 -18.56
C LYS A 125 -3.92 1.91 -19.65
N ALA A 126 -2.68 1.43 -19.61
CA ALA A 126 -2.17 0.48 -20.60
C ALA A 126 -2.85 -0.89 -20.51
N ASN A 127 -3.37 -1.25 -19.35
CA ASN A 127 -4.02 -2.53 -19.08
C ASN A 127 -5.54 -2.43 -18.89
N LYS A 128 -6.14 -1.31 -19.25
CA LYS A 128 -7.57 -1.01 -19.02
C LYS A 128 -8.55 -1.99 -19.67
N GLU A 129 -8.12 -2.71 -20.69
CA GLU A 129 -8.93 -3.74 -21.35
C GLU A 129 -8.88 -5.08 -20.62
N LYS A 130 -7.83 -5.30 -19.83
CA LYS A 130 -7.62 -6.53 -19.08
C LYS A 130 -8.00 -6.41 -17.61
N TYR A 131 -7.72 -5.26 -17.01
CA TYR A 131 -7.92 -4.99 -15.59
C TYR A 131 -8.64 -3.67 -15.38
N ARG A 132 -9.43 -3.62 -14.31
CA ARG A 132 -9.92 -2.38 -13.72
C ARG A 132 -9.51 -2.32 -12.26
N GLN A 133 -9.41 -1.13 -11.71
CA GLN A 133 -9.15 -0.95 -10.29
C GLN A 133 -10.36 -1.43 -9.48
N ARG A 134 -10.08 -2.27 -8.49
CA ARG A 134 -11.10 -2.71 -7.53
C ARG A 134 -11.31 -1.64 -6.47
N LEU A 135 -12.56 -1.42 -6.08
CA LEU A 135 -12.93 -0.45 -5.07
C LEU A 135 -13.29 -1.15 -3.74
N ILE A 136 -13.16 -0.42 -2.63
CA ILE A 136 -13.67 -0.81 -1.32
C ILE A 136 -14.82 0.14 -0.96
N ASP A 137 -16.01 -0.41 -0.73
CA ASP A 137 -17.22 0.39 -0.47
C ASP A 137 -17.45 1.51 -1.49
N GLY A 138 -17.14 1.25 -2.76
CA GLY A 138 -17.25 2.21 -3.85
C GLY A 138 -16.11 3.22 -3.96
N ASN A 139 -15.09 3.12 -3.13
CA ASN A 139 -13.97 4.07 -3.09
C ASN A 139 -12.65 3.43 -3.55
N PRO A 140 -11.83 4.16 -4.34
CA PRO A 140 -10.47 3.72 -4.64
C PRO A 140 -9.63 3.60 -3.37
N TYR A 141 -8.77 2.59 -3.32
CA TYR A 141 -7.79 2.48 -2.25
C TYR A 141 -6.47 1.94 -2.76
N VAL A 142 -5.41 2.18 -2.02
CA VAL A 142 -4.08 1.63 -2.24
C VAL A 142 -3.49 1.17 -0.91
N VAL A 143 -2.59 0.19 -0.99
CA VAL A 143 -1.89 -0.34 0.18
C VAL A 143 -0.40 -0.10 0.00
N GLU A 144 0.24 0.53 0.98
CA GLU A 144 1.70 0.58 1.08
C GLU A 144 2.13 -0.47 2.09
N TYR A 145 3.05 -1.33 1.68
CA TYR A 145 3.53 -2.46 2.48
C TYR A 145 5.00 -2.30 2.82
N TYR A 146 5.30 -2.34 4.11
CA TYR A 146 6.63 -2.13 4.69
C TYR A 146 7.13 -3.41 5.32
N ASP A 147 8.13 -4.02 4.74
CA ASP A 147 8.82 -5.20 5.29
C ASP A 147 10.30 -4.87 5.61
N GLU A 148 11.13 -5.89 5.74
CA GLU A 148 12.55 -5.74 6.05
C GLU A 148 13.34 -4.94 5.01
N ARG A 149 12.81 -4.77 3.79
CA ARG A 149 13.44 -3.96 2.74
C ARG A 149 13.32 -2.46 3.00
N PHE A 150 12.39 -2.06 3.87
CA PHE A 150 12.26 -0.67 4.29
C PHE A 150 13.37 -0.33 5.30
N GLN A 151 14.25 0.60 4.93
CA GLN A 151 15.43 1.02 5.69
C GLN A 151 15.47 2.54 5.86
N GLY A 152 14.32 3.16 6.14
CA GLY A 152 14.21 4.60 6.29
C GLY A 152 14.57 5.35 5.00
N ASP A 153 15.39 6.38 5.11
CA ASP A 153 15.78 7.26 3.98
C ASP A 153 16.97 6.72 3.16
N SER A 154 17.37 5.48 3.39
CA SER A 154 18.45 4.83 2.63
C SER A 154 18.09 4.71 1.15
N GLU A 155 19.11 4.82 0.27
CA GLU A 155 18.93 4.63 -1.18
C GLU A 155 18.47 3.20 -1.55
N GLU A 156 18.71 2.24 -0.68
CA GLU A 156 18.30 0.83 -0.86
C GLU A 156 16.91 0.53 -0.31
N SER A 157 16.30 1.48 0.41
CA SER A 157 14.99 1.32 1.05
C SER A 157 13.88 1.13 0.03
N ILE A 158 13.11 0.05 0.18
CA ILE A 158 12.01 -0.31 -0.72
C ILE A 158 10.71 -0.45 0.07
N VAL A 159 9.64 0.14 -0.48
CA VAL A 159 8.26 -0.06 -0.07
C VAL A 159 7.50 -0.65 -1.26
N GLU A 160 6.58 -1.57 -1.02
CA GLU A 160 5.66 -2.01 -2.07
C GLU A 160 4.39 -1.18 -2.01
N ILE A 161 3.89 -0.78 -3.18
CA ILE A 161 2.55 -0.19 -3.31
C ILE A 161 1.67 -1.18 -4.06
N TRP A 162 0.56 -1.57 -3.44
CA TRP A 162 -0.40 -2.51 -4.00
C TRP A 162 -1.63 -1.76 -4.50
N VAL A 163 -1.89 -1.86 -5.79
CA VAL A 163 -3.12 -1.34 -6.40
C VAL A 163 -4.08 -2.52 -6.59
N PRO A 164 -5.26 -2.50 -5.93
CA PRO A 164 -6.23 -3.57 -6.10
C PRO A 164 -6.81 -3.56 -7.50
N ILE A 165 -6.83 -4.72 -8.13
CA ILE A 165 -7.30 -4.89 -9.51
C ILE A 165 -8.25 -6.10 -9.62
N GLU A 166 -9.11 -6.06 -10.61
CA GLU A 166 -9.93 -7.21 -11.00
C GLU A 166 -9.94 -7.34 -12.52
N LYS A 167 -9.98 -8.59 -12.99
CA LYS A 167 -10.09 -8.87 -14.42
C LYS A 167 -11.50 -8.57 -14.90
N PHE A 168 -11.60 -8.06 -16.12
CA PHE A 168 -12.85 -8.09 -16.86
C PHE A 168 -13.17 -9.54 -17.24
N GLU A 169 -14.42 -9.93 -17.09
CA GLU A 169 -14.95 -11.20 -17.57
C GLU A 169 -15.26 -11.12 -19.07
#